data_6653d4efae18266924db3499ab9f348d
#
_entry.id   6653d4efae18266924db3499ab9f348d
#
_cell.length_a   1.000
_cell.length_b   1.000
_cell.length_c   1.000
_cell.angle_alpha   90.00
_cell.angle_beta   90.00
_cell.angle_gamma   90.00
#
_symmetry.space_group_name_H-M   'P 1'
#
loop_
_entity.id
_entity.type
_entity.pdbx_description
1 polymer ?
#
loop_
_entity_poly.entity_id
_entity_poly.type
_entity_poly.pdbx_seq_one_letter_code
_entity_poly.pdbx_strand_id
1 'polypeptide(L)'
;MIYIVRDQKVMLDSDLAKLYGVTTKRLNEQVKRNTLRFPSDFMFKLNEVEFLALRSQIATLDIGRGKHRKYLPMVFTENGVAMLSSVLNSD
;
A
#
# COMPACT_ATOMS: atom_id res chain seq x y z
N MET A 1 9.63 0.20 3.70
CA MET A 1 9.83 -1.16 4.17
C MET A 1 9.10 -2.15 3.26
N ILE A 2 9.71 -3.31 3.04
CA ILE A 2 9.17 -4.30 2.09
C ILE A 2 8.67 -5.50 2.85
N TYR A 3 7.48 -5.97 2.49
CA TYR A 3 6.87 -7.14 3.10
C TYR A 3 6.60 -8.20 2.06
N ILE A 4 6.35 -9.42 2.50
CA ILE A 4 6.00 -10.52 1.60
C ILE A 4 4.52 -10.84 1.81
N VAL A 5 3.73 -10.70 0.76
CA VAL A 5 2.31 -11.04 0.78
C VAL A 5 1.99 -11.73 -0.53
N ARG A 6 1.31 -12.87 -0.46
CA ARG A 6 0.96 -13.67 -1.64
C ARG A 6 2.19 -14.00 -2.46
N ASP A 7 3.31 -14.32 -1.75
CA ASP A 7 4.59 -14.67 -2.38
C ASP A 7 5.18 -13.54 -3.22
N GLN A 8 4.77 -12.30 -2.96
CA GLN A 8 5.30 -11.15 -3.67
C GLN A 8 5.85 -10.13 -2.69
N LYS A 9 6.88 -9.44 -3.11
CA LYS A 9 7.41 -8.31 -2.34
C LYS A 9 6.49 -7.12 -2.56
N VAL A 10 6.01 -6.53 -1.48
CA VAL A 10 5.08 -5.41 -1.57
C VAL A 10 5.46 -4.31 -0.59
N MET A 11 4.95 -3.11 -0.84
CA MET A 11 5.05 -1.98 0.07
C MET A 11 3.66 -1.47 0.37
N LEU A 12 3.47 -0.99 1.61
CA LEU A 12 2.18 -0.44 2.02
C LEU A 12 1.97 0.96 1.43
N ASP A 13 0.71 1.28 1.21
CA ASP A 13 0.34 2.61 0.72
C ASP A 13 0.85 3.72 1.66
N SER A 14 0.72 3.53 2.96
CA SER A 14 1.18 4.54 3.91
C SER A 14 2.69 4.75 3.88
N ASP A 15 3.45 3.68 3.68
CA ASP A 15 4.91 3.79 3.56
C ASP A 15 5.29 4.52 2.28
N LEU A 16 4.60 4.21 1.20
CA LEU A 16 4.87 4.88 -0.07
C LEU A 16 4.47 6.36 -0.02
N ALA A 17 3.38 6.66 0.66
CA ALA A 17 2.96 8.05 0.82
C ALA A 17 4.04 8.86 1.51
N LYS A 18 4.62 8.31 2.58
CA LYS A 18 5.73 8.96 3.27
C LYS A 18 6.93 9.16 2.35
N LEU A 19 7.24 8.13 1.57
CA LEU A 19 8.38 8.20 0.67
C LEU A 19 8.22 9.31 -0.37
N TYR A 20 7.00 9.48 -0.87
CA TYR A 20 6.73 10.49 -1.89
C TYR A 20 6.31 11.83 -1.31
N GLY A 21 6.24 11.95 0.00
CA GLY A 21 5.88 13.21 0.63
C GLY A 21 4.45 13.63 0.43
N VAL A 22 3.55 12.66 0.32
CA VAL A 22 2.12 12.94 0.17
C VAL A 22 1.35 12.20 1.26
N THR A 23 0.08 12.55 1.42
CA THR A 23 -0.76 11.81 2.36
C THR A 23 -1.22 10.50 1.73
N THR A 24 -1.52 9.54 2.58
CA THR A 24 -2.06 8.26 2.11
C THR A 24 -3.35 8.48 1.33
N LYS A 25 -4.17 9.42 1.80
CA LYS A 25 -5.42 9.75 1.12
C LYS A 25 -5.17 10.22 -0.30
N ARG A 26 -4.22 11.13 -0.47
CA ARG A 26 -3.89 11.66 -1.80
C ARG A 26 -3.36 10.56 -2.71
N LEU A 27 -2.49 9.72 -2.17
CA LEU A 27 -1.94 8.62 -2.95
C LEU A 27 -3.05 7.71 -3.45
N ASN A 28 -3.96 7.33 -2.57
CA ASN A 28 -5.05 6.44 -2.93
C ASN A 28 -6.04 7.09 -3.89
N GLU A 29 -6.22 8.40 -3.79
CA GLU A 29 -7.06 9.12 -4.75
C GLU A 29 -6.45 9.07 -6.15
N GLN A 30 -5.14 9.25 -6.25
CA GLN A 30 -4.47 9.18 -7.54
C GLN A 30 -4.56 7.79 -8.15
N VAL A 31 -4.44 6.77 -7.32
CA VAL A 31 -4.59 5.40 -7.80
C VAL A 31 -6.00 5.17 -8.34
N LYS A 32 -7.00 5.66 -7.62
CA LYS A 32 -8.38 5.54 -8.07
C LYS A 32 -8.62 6.21 -9.43
N ARG A 33 -8.02 7.36 -9.62
CA ARG A 33 -8.16 8.09 -10.89
C ARG A 33 -7.48 7.35 -12.03
N ASN A 34 -6.53 6.49 -11.71
CA ASN A 34 -5.75 5.77 -12.71
C ASN A 34 -5.91 4.27 -12.54
N THR A 35 -7.12 3.83 -12.21
CA THR A 35 -7.39 2.44 -11.86
C THR A 35 -6.91 1.46 -12.93
N LEU A 36 -7.04 1.81 -14.19
CA LEU A 36 -6.66 0.92 -15.27
C LEU A 36 -5.15 0.68 -15.33
N ARG A 37 -4.37 1.54 -14.71
CA ARG A 37 -2.91 1.37 -14.66
C ARG A 37 -2.46 0.49 -13.50
N PHE A 38 -3.39 0.09 -12.63
CA PHE A 38 -3.06 -0.69 -11.45
C PHE A 38 -3.84 -2.00 -11.44
N PRO A 39 -3.51 -2.93 -12.33
CA PRO A 39 -4.15 -4.24 -12.30
C PRO A 39 -3.77 -5.00 -11.03
N SER A 40 -4.41 -6.13 -10.79
CA SER A 40 -4.25 -6.87 -9.53
C SER A 40 -2.83 -7.38 -9.29
N ASP A 41 -2.02 -7.49 -10.32
CA ASP A 41 -0.62 -7.87 -10.13
C ASP A 41 0.30 -6.66 -9.92
N PHE A 42 -0.25 -5.46 -9.95
CA PHE A 42 0.48 -4.23 -9.62
C PHE A 42 0.13 -3.76 -8.21
N MET A 43 -1.10 -3.92 -7.82
CA MET A 43 -1.58 -3.41 -6.55
C MET A 43 -2.83 -4.17 -6.13
N PHE A 44 -2.98 -4.42 -4.83
CA PHE A 44 -4.19 -5.07 -4.34
C PHE A 44 -4.44 -4.66 -2.90
N LYS A 45 -5.67 -4.86 -2.47
CA LYS A 45 -6.09 -4.56 -1.11
C LYS A 45 -5.88 -5.81 -0.25
N LEU A 46 -5.29 -5.64 0.92
CA LEU A 46 -5.13 -6.76 1.84
C LEU A 46 -6.49 -7.19 2.38
N ASN A 47 -6.66 -8.49 2.59
CA ASN A 47 -7.81 -8.96 3.36
C ASN A 47 -7.45 -8.98 4.84
N GLU A 48 -8.43 -9.31 5.69
CA GLU A 48 -8.21 -9.24 7.13
C GLU A 48 -7.15 -10.22 7.60
N VAL A 49 -7.13 -11.42 7.04
CA VAL A 49 -6.13 -12.43 7.42
C VAL A 49 -4.73 -11.95 7.07
N GLU A 50 -4.58 -11.41 5.88
CA GLU A 50 -3.30 -10.89 5.43
C GLU A 50 -2.84 -9.72 6.30
N PHE A 51 -3.77 -8.85 6.64
CA PHE A 51 -3.44 -7.69 7.47
C PHE A 51 -3.01 -8.11 8.86
N LEU A 52 -3.69 -9.09 9.46
CA LEU A 52 -3.31 -9.57 10.78
C LEU A 52 -1.94 -10.23 10.75
N ALA A 53 -1.66 -10.99 9.71
CA ALA A 53 -0.34 -11.61 9.56
C ALA A 53 0.75 -10.55 9.43
N LEU A 54 0.45 -9.48 8.71
CA LEU A 54 1.40 -8.39 8.54
C LEU A 54 1.64 -7.68 9.86
N ARG A 55 0.59 -7.43 10.61
CA ARG A 55 0.72 -6.79 11.93
C ARG A 55 1.63 -7.58 12.86
N SER A 56 1.58 -8.89 12.79
CA SER A 56 2.45 -9.72 13.60
C SER A 56 3.92 -9.47 13.29
N GLN A 57 4.23 -9.20 12.03
CA GLN A 57 5.61 -8.96 11.62
C GLN A 57 6.11 -7.59 12.04
N ILE A 58 5.22 -6.63 12.25
CA ILE A 58 5.60 -5.26 12.58
C ILE A 58 4.97 -4.82 13.88
N ALA A 59 5.07 -5.69 14.87
CA ALA A 59 4.39 -5.48 16.16
C ALA A 59 4.84 -4.19 16.86
N THR A 60 6.04 -3.70 16.55
CA THR A 60 6.56 -2.50 17.19
C THR A 60 6.12 -1.21 16.52
N LEU A 61 5.46 -1.30 15.38
CA LEU A 61 5.02 -0.10 14.66
C LEU A 61 3.64 0.33 15.13
N ASP A 62 3.30 1.55 14.81
CA ASP A 62 2.02 2.11 15.20
C ASP A 62 0.85 1.58 14.40
N ILE A 63 1.11 0.91 13.31
CA ILE A 63 0.05 0.40 12.47
C ILE A 63 -0.84 -0.54 13.28
N GLY A 64 -2.08 -0.20 13.44
CA GLY A 64 -3.02 -1.01 14.18
C GLY A 64 -2.87 -0.96 15.68
N ARG A 65 -1.98 -0.15 16.21
CA ARG A 65 -1.72 -0.10 17.64
C ARG A 65 -2.87 0.58 18.37
N GLY A 66 -3.61 -0.21 19.16
CA GLY A 66 -4.68 0.32 19.97
C GLY A 66 -5.82 0.94 19.20
N LYS A 67 -5.76 0.91 17.89
CA LYS A 67 -6.79 1.52 17.05
C LYS A 67 -7.20 0.56 15.96
N HIS A 68 -8.46 0.59 15.63
CA HIS A 68 -8.97 -0.17 14.52
C HIS A 68 -8.68 0.58 13.23
N ARG A 69 -8.11 -0.12 12.29
CA ARG A 69 -8.04 0.45 10.96
C ARG A 69 -9.43 0.37 10.37
N LYS A 70 -9.95 1.51 10.01
CA LYS A 70 -11.25 1.54 9.38
C LYS A 70 -11.24 0.89 8.02
N TYR A 71 -10.12 1.02 7.33
CA TYR A 71 -9.97 0.45 6.00
C TYR A 71 -8.72 -0.40 5.96
N LEU A 72 -8.80 -1.51 5.23
CA LEU A 72 -7.64 -2.35 5.01
C LEU A 72 -6.69 -1.65 4.05
N PRO A 73 -5.38 -1.79 4.26
CA PRO A 73 -4.43 -1.07 3.42
C PRO A 73 -4.31 -1.66 2.03
N MET A 74 -3.90 -0.82 1.11
CA MET A 74 -3.48 -1.25 -0.22
C MET A 74 -2.00 -1.53 -0.19
N VAL A 75 -1.57 -2.51 -0.97
CA VAL A 75 -0.15 -2.81 -1.12
C VAL A 75 0.20 -2.79 -2.60
N PHE A 76 1.45 -2.46 -2.88
CA PHE A 76 1.95 -2.29 -4.24
C PHE A 76 3.11 -3.22 -4.47
N THR A 77 3.05 -4.00 -5.54
CA THR A 77 4.16 -4.84 -5.96
C THR A 77 5.24 -3.97 -6.60
N GLU A 78 6.33 -4.57 -6.99
CA GLU A 78 7.41 -3.84 -7.66
C GLU A 78 6.88 -3.08 -8.88
N ASN A 79 6.08 -3.73 -9.69
CA ASN A 79 5.47 -3.07 -10.86
C ASN A 79 4.52 -1.96 -10.45
N GLY A 80 3.79 -2.16 -9.37
CA GLY A 80 2.88 -1.14 -8.86
C GLY A 80 3.60 0.09 -8.36
N VAL A 81 4.75 -0.10 -7.69
CA VAL A 81 5.55 1.02 -7.22
C VAL A 81 6.08 1.82 -8.41
N ALA A 82 6.54 1.14 -9.44
CA ALA A 82 7.03 1.82 -10.64
C ALA A 82 5.91 2.63 -11.30
N MET A 83 4.72 2.05 -11.40
CA MET A 83 3.59 2.76 -11.99
C MET A 83 3.16 3.93 -11.12
N LEU A 84 3.18 3.77 -9.80
CA LEU A 84 2.82 4.82 -8.89
C LEU A 84 3.75 6.01 -9.03
N SER A 85 5.03 5.76 -9.20
CA SER A 85 6.00 6.82 -9.41
C SER A 85 5.64 7.64 -10.65
N SER A 86 5.27 6.96 -11.73
CA SER A 86 4.85 7.61 -12.95
C SER A 86 3.60 8.47 -12.75
N VAL A 87 2.62 7.93 -12.05
CA VAL A 87 1.34 8.61 -11.82
C VAL A 87 1.51 9.84 -10.92
N LEU A 88 2.30 9.71 -9.85
CA LEU A 88 2.47 10.82 -8.91
C LEU A 88 3.33 11.93 -9.47
N ASN A 89 4.19 11.62 -10.41
CA ASN A 89 5.09 12.62 -11.00
C ASN A 89 4.54 13.28 -12.26
N SER A 90 3.39 12.86 -12.70
CA SER A 90 2.89 13.32 -14.01
C SER A 90 1.86 14.43 -13.90
N ASP A 91 1.66 14.99 -12.74
CA ASP A 91 0.62 15.98 -12.63
C ASP A 91 0.97 17.37 -13.15
#